data_69c355629d33fcc112c145441a504a36
#
_entry.id   69c355629d33fcc112c145441a504a36
#
_cell.length_a   1.000
_cell.length_b   1.000
_cell.length_c   1.000
_cell.angle_alpha   90.00
_cell.angle_beta   90.00
_cell.angle_gamma   90.00
#
_symmetry.space_group_name_H-M   'P 1'
#
loop_
_entity.id
_entity.type
_entity.pdbx_description
1 polymer ?
#
loop_
_entity_poly.entity_id
_entity_poly.type
_entity_poly.pdbx_seq_one_letter_code
_entity_poly.pdbx_strand_id
1 'polypeptide(L)'
;KLSYRLDEDNKIYLSGYFGRDVFNVSNSFENTYGNTVVNFRWNHLFSEQLFSNLSLIYSDYYYGLDLNFVGFEWNSGIQNMNVKFDLKQYLNDRYSLEYGVHSTYYGFNPGIIQPNGPTSGINREKLTKKNAFENAVYLDVKQQVSENISLSYGARLSSFLRLGQDELNRYENDIAVAFNPDLQIYEAVDPLGTIDTSSGSVETSFLNIEPRVALSYLLDENSSVKASYNRMAQYL
;
A
#
# COMPACT_ATOMS: atom_id res chain seq x y z
N LYS A 1 15.39 -16.59 2.42
CA LYS A 1 16.09 -15.35 2.82
C LYS A 1 17.59 -15.56 2.68
N LEU A 2 18.26 -14.67 1.94
CA LEU A 2 19.70 -14.62 1.77
C LEU A 2 20.21 -13.31 2.34
N SER A 3 21.43 -13.30 2.87
CA SER A 3 22.13 -12.08 3.27
C SER A 3 23.60 -12.20 2.92
N TYR A 4 24.15 -11.10 2.45
CA TYR A 4 25.56 -11.04 2.09
C TYR A 4 26.17 -9.72 2.55
N ARG A 5 27.34 -9.77 3.18
CA ARG A 5 28.12 -8.60 3.56
C ARG A 5 29.11 -8.32 2.42
N LEU A 6 28.96 -7.16 1.78
CA LEU A 6 29.86 -6.74 0.70
C LEU A 6 31.19 -6.27 1.26
N ASP A 7 31.13 -5.47 2.33
CA ASP A 7 32.25 -4.94 3.09
C ASP A 7 31.79 -4.57 4.53
N GLU A 8 32.60 -3.79 5.27
CA GLU A 8 32.28 -3.40 6.65
C GLU A 8 31.05 -2.50 6.73
N ASP A 9 30.81 -1.66 5.71
CA ASP A 9 29.76 -0.66 5.68
C ASP A 9 28.53 -1.11 4.89
N ASN A 10 28.65 -2.17 4.08
CA ASN A 10 27.60 -2.56 3.14
C ASN A 10 27.09 -3.98 3.38
N LYS A 11 25.78 -4.10 3.57
CA LYS A 11 25.12 -5.39 3.71
C LYS A 11 23.84 -5.44 2.89
N ILE A 12 23.71 -6.49 2.08
CA ILE A 12 22.52 -6.73 1.26
C ILE A 12 21.72 -7.92 1.78
N TYR A 13 20.42 -7.87 1.54
CA TYR A 13 19.48 -8.94 1.86
C TYR A 13 18.54 -9.15 0.68
N LEU A 14 18.27 -10.39 0.39
CA LEU A 14 17.22 -10.79 -0.54
C LEU A 14 16.28 -11.74 0.19
N SER A 15 14.99 -11.46 0.17
CA SER A 15 13.97 -12.34 0.71
C SER A 15 12.80 -12.45 -0.27
N GLY A 16 12.19 -13.62 -0.30
CA GLY A 16 11.00 -13.87 -1.09
C GLY A 16 10.01 -14.70 -0.28
N TYR A 17 8.75 -14.53 -0.64
CA TYR A 17 7.63 -15.33 -0.19
C TYR A 17 6.75 -15.66 -1.38
N PHE A 18 6.24 -16.87 -1.40
CA PHE A 18 5.23 -17.33 -2.34
C PHE A 18 4.21 -18.17 -1.58
N GLY A 19 2.93 -17.85 -1.75
CA GLY A 19 1.83 -18.60 -1.18
C GLY A 19 0.67 -18.69 -2.16
N ARG A 20 0.01 -19.84 -2.17
CA ARG A 20 -1.22 -20.08 -2.93
C ARG A 20 -2.14 -20.93 -2.10
N ASP A 21 -3.39 -20.50 -1.99
CA ASP A 21 -4.47 -21.24 -1.37
C ASP A 21 -5.58 -21.47 -2.38
N VAL A 22 -6.22 -22.65 -2.31
CA VAL A 22 -7.35 -23.03 -3.15
C VAL A 22 -8.41 -23.62 -2.23
N PHE A 23 -9.59 -23.03 -2.27
CA PHE A 23 -10.77 -23.53 -1.60
C PHE A 23 -11.80 -23.99 -2.64
N ASN A 24 -12.12 -25.25 -2.66
CA ASN A 24 -13.03 -25.86 -3.63
C ASN A 24 -14.16 -26.62 -2.93
N VAL A 25 -15.39 -26.42 -3.41
CA VAL A 25 -16.58 -27.12 -2.92
C VAL A 25 -17.20 -27.91 -4.07
N SER A 26 -16.91 -29.18 -4.12
CA SER A 26 -17.59 -30.19 -4.99
C SER A 26 -17.83 -29.74 -6.43
N ASN A 27 -16.84 -29.20 -7.11
CA ASN A 27 -16.92 -28.71 -8.50
C ASN A 27 -17.96 -27.59 -8.73
N SER A 28 -18.54 -27.04 -7.69
CA SER A 28 -19.54 -25.96 -7.82
C SER A 28 -18.95 -24.59 -7.64
N PHE A 29 -17.94 -24.49 -6.77
CA PHE A 29 -17.32 -23.25 -6.37
C PHE A 29 -15.83 -23.47 -6.15
N GLU A 30 -15.00 -22.70 -6.78
CA GLU A 30 -13.57 -22.62 -6.49
C GLU A 30 -13.15 -21.19 -6.21
N ASN A 31 -12.42 -20.99 -5.13
CA ASN A 31 -11.77 -19.74 -4.78
C ASN A 31 -10.26 -19.99 -4.70
N THR A 32 -9.51 -19.23 -5.47
CA THR A 32 -8.05 -19.28 -5.50
C THR A 32 -7.49 -17.91 -5.17
N TYR A 33 -6.56 -17.85 -4.25
CA TYR A 33 -5.80 -16.61 -4.01
C TYR A 33 -4.36 -16.93 -3.71
N GLY A 34 -3.49 -15.97 -3.98
CA GLY A 34 -2.08 -16.13 -3.73
C GLY A 34 -1.34 -14.81 -3.71
N ASN A 35 -0.15 -14.87 -3.16
CA ASN A 35 0.73 -13.71 -3.08
C ASN A 35 2.17 -14.11 -3.33
N THR A 36 2.85 -13.33 -4.16
CA THR A 36 4.29 -13.40 -4.39
C THR A 36 4.91 -12.09 -3.93
N VAL A 37 5.89 -12.16 -3.05
CA VAL A 37 6.63 -10.99 -2.57
C VAL A 37 8.12 -11.21 -2.74
N VAL A 38 8.80 -10.23 -3.32
CA VAL A 38 10.26 -10.18 -3.37
C VAL A 38 10.71 -8.87 -2.72
N ASN A 39 11.66 -8.95 -1.81
CA ASN A 39 12.23 -7.81 -1.12
C ASN A 39 13.75 -7.85 -1.23
N PHE A 40 14.33 -6.83 -1.84
CA PHE A 40 15.74 -6.51 -1.80
C PHE A 40 15.95 -5.37 -0.81
N ARG A 41 16.92 -5.54 0.09
CA ARG A 41 17.32 -4.50 1.05
C ARG A 41 18.81 -4.31 0.99
N TRP A 42 19.25 -3.05 0.97
CA TRP A 42 20.63 -2.63 1.12
C TRP A 42 20.76 -1.72 2.32
N ASN A 43 21.60 -2.13 3.25
CA ASN A 43 21.99 -1.35 4.40
C ASN A 43 23.38 -0.78 4.14
N HIS A 44 23.54 0.52 4.34
CA HIS A 44 24.81 1.20 4.19
C HIS A 44 25.11 2.11 5.38
N LEU A 45 26.31 2.01 5.89
CA LEU A 45 26.83 2.84 6.97
C LEU A 45 27.70 3.95 6.35
N PHE A 46 27.20 5.18 6.30
CA PHE A 46 27.96 6.34 5.80
C PHE A 46 29.02 6.80 6.78
N SER A 47 28.73 6.67 8.08
CA SER A 47 29.62 6.96 9.20
C SER A 47 29.09 6.25 10.45
N GLU A 48 29.85 6.28 11.55
CA GLU A 48 29.41 5.77 12.86
C GLU A 48 28.07 6.38 13.33
N GLN A 49 27.71 7.54 12.80
CA GLN A 49 26.50 8.28 13.19
C GLN A 49 25.39 8.28 12.14
N LEU A 50 25.67 7.88 10.89
CA LEU A 50 24.69 7.94 9.81
C LEU A 50 24.55 6.58 9.11
N PHE A 51 23.38 6.01 9.24
CA PHE A 51 22.98 4.73 8.67
C PHE A 51 21.82 4.89 7.68
N SER A 52 21.87 4.12 6.60
CA SER A 52 20.77 4.07 5.63
C SER A 52 20.23 2.66 5.41
N ASN A 53 18.97 2.61 4.98
CA ASN A 53 18.28 1.39 4.60
C ASN A 53 17.46 1.65 3.32
N LEU A 54 17.91 1.13 2.19
CA LEU A 54 17.14 1.11 0.95
C LEU A 54 16.42 -0.24 0.84
N SER A 55 15.12 -0.20 0.67
CA SER A 55 14.29 -1.39 0.39
C SER A 55 13.57 -1.23 -0.93
N LEU A 56 13.66 -2.24 -1.79
CA LEU A 56 12.91 -2.38 -3.03
C LEU A 56 12.03 -3.61 -2.89
N ILE A 57 10.71 -3.40 -2.92
CA ILE A 57 9.74 -4.45 -2.67
C ILE A 57 8.82 -4.56 -3.87
N TYR A 58 8.68 -5.77 -4.41
CA TYR A 58 7.66 -6.14 -5.37
C TYR A 58 6.68 -7.10 -4.73
N SER A 59 5.39 -6.89 -4.94
CA SER A 59 4.32 -7.77 -4.50
C SER A 59 3.30 -7.95 -5.62
N ASP A 60 2.86 -9.18 -5.82
CA ASP A 60 1.82 -9.56 -6.76
C ASP A 60 0.81 -10.45 -6.04
N TYR A 61 -0.37 -9.89 -5.79
CA TYR A 61 -1.51 -10.59 -5.22
C TYR A 61 -2.52 -10.87 -6.31
N TYR A 62 -2.98 -12.10 -6.42
CA TYR A 62 -4.04 -12.49 -7.31
C TYR A 62 -5.19 -13.16 -6.56
N TYR A 63 -6.38 -13.02 -7.11
CA TYR A 63 -7.61 -13.62 -6.64
C TYR A 63 -8.40 -14.16 -7.84
N GLY A 64 -8.87 -15.41 -7.72
CA GLY A 64 -9.71 -16.09 -8.69
C GLY A 64 -10.95 -16.65 -8.04
N LEU A 65 -12.09 -16.49 -8.69
CA LEU A 65 -13.38 -17.05 -8.31
C LEU A 65 -13.99 -17.76 -9.50
N ASP A 66 -14.29 -19.04 -9.34
CA ASP A 66 -14.97 -19.87 -10.32
C ASP A 66 -16.29 -20.39 -9.74
N LEU A 67 -17.39 -20.08 -10.41
CA LEU A 67 -18.74 -20.52 -10.08
C LEU A 67 -19.28 -21.41 -11.21
N ASN A 68 -18.94 -22.70 -11.17
CA ASN A 68 -19.26 -23.66 -12.22
C ASN A 68 -20.77 -23.78 -12.48
N PHE A 69 -21.62 -23.60 -11.46
CA PHE A 69 -23.06 -23.74 -11.58
C PHE A 69 -23.73 -22.60 -12.37
N VAL A 70 -23.06 -21.43 -12.53
CA VAL A 70 -23.51 -20.32 -13.38
C VAL A 70 -22.63 -20.13 -14.60
N GLY A 71 -21.53 -20.88 -14.69
CA GLY A 71 -20.56 -20.74 -15.78
C GLY A 71 -19.76 -19.45 -15.73
N PHE A 72 -19.41 -18.99 -14.52
CA PHE A 72 -18.76 -17.71 -14.23
C PHE A 72 -17.33 -17.93 -13.74
N GLU A 73 -16.37 -17.21 -14.34
CA GLU A 73 -15.00 -17.10 -13.85
C GLU A 73 -14.63 -15.62 -13.73
N TRP A 74 -14.03 -15.27 -12.61
CA TRP A 74 -13.51 -13.92 -12.34
C TRP A 74 -12.09 -13.98 -11.80
N ASN A 75 -11.19 -13.23 -12.45
CA ASN A 75 -9.79 -13.11 -12.05
C ASN A 75 -9.43 -11.65 -11.82
N SER A 76 -8.89 -11.33 -10.65
CA SER A 76 -8.47 -9.98 -10.25
C SER A 76 -7.10 -10.02 -9.56
N GLY A 77 -6.51 -8.86 -9.30
CA GLY A 77 -5.22 -8.80 -8.62
C GLY A 77 -4.71 -7.40 -8.39
N ILE A 78 -3.68 -7.32 -7.56
CA ILE A 78 -3.00 -6.06 -7.21
C ILE A 78 -1.49 -6.29 -7.28
N GLN A 79 -0.81 -5.47 -8.08
CA GLN A 79 0.65 -5.44 -8.16
C GLN A 79 1.17 -4.18 -7.48
N ASN A 80 2.19 -4.32 -6.67
CA ASN A 80 2.82 -3.20 -5.98
C ASN A 80 4.33 -3.20 -6.23
N MET A 81 4.86 -2.01 -6.53
CA MET A 81 6.30 -1.74 -6.53
C MET A 81 6.57 -0.64 -5.48
N ASN A 82 7.31 -0.98 -4.45
CA ASN A 82 7.60 -0.06 -3.35
C ASN A 82 9.10 0.21 -3.26
N VAL A 83 9.44 1.49 -3.18
CA VAL A 83 10.80 1.99 -2.89
C VAL A 83 10.74 2.73 -1.57
N LYS A 84 11.58 2.31 -0.63
CA LYS A 84 11.69 2.90 0.68
C LYS A 84 13.15 3.20 0.98
N PHE A 85 13.46 4.47 1.25
CA PHE A 85 14.80 4.89 1.65
C PHE A 85 14.72 5.62 2.99
N ASP A 86 15.28 4.99 4.00
CA ASP A 86 15.28 5.47 5.37
C ASP A 86 16.72 5.82 5.80
N LEU A 87 16.86 6.92 6.50
CA LEU A 87 18.10 7.39 7.10
C LEU A 87 17.90 7.50 8.62
N LYS A 88 18.88 7.03 9.36
CA LYS A 88 18.95 7.21 10.81
C LYS A 88 20.26 7.88 11.15
N GLN A 89 20.18 9.01 11.84
CA GLN A 89 21.32 9.84 12.20
C GLN A 89 21.35 10.08 13.72
N TYR A 90 22.46 9.77 14.34
CA TYR A 90 22.73 10.10 15.74
C TYR A 90 23.50 11.42 15.77
N LEU A 91 22.86 12.49 16.24
CA LEU A 91 23.50 13.81 16.34
C LEU A 91 24.42 13.89 17.57
N ASN A 92 23.96 13.29 18.67
CA ASN A 92 24.68 13.13 19.93
C ASN A 92 23.93 12.13 20.82
N ASP A 93 24.35 11.95 22.06
CA ASP A 93 23.75 11.01 23.03
C ASP A 93 22.28 11.34 23.38
N ARG A 94 21.82 12.57 23.10
CA ARG A 94 20.46 13.02 23.43
C ARG A 94 19.53 13.08 22.22
N TYR A 95 20.05 13.18 21.00
CA TYR A 95 19.24 13.39 19.80
C TYR A 95 19.56 12.38 18.72
N SER A 96 18.55 11.72 18.22
CA SER A 96 18.62 11.00 16.95
C SER A 96 17.48 11.38 16.03
N LEU A 97 17.79 11.38 14.74
CA LEU A 97 16.83 11.66 13.66
C LEU A 97 16.56 10.36 12.89
N GLU A 98 15.29 10.16 12.51
CA GLU A 98 14.90 9.16 11.53
C GLU A 98 14.09 9.88 10.44
N TYR A 99 14.58 9.83 9.20
CA TYR A 99 13.93 10.51 8.09
C TYR A 99 14.07 9.71 6.80
N GLY A 100 13.17 9.94 5.87
CA GLY A 100 13.21 9.17 4.65
C GLY A 100 12.09 9.49 3.68
N VAL A 101 12.09 8.71 2.58
CA VAL A 101 11.11 8.80 1.52
C VAL A 101 10.55 7.42 1.21
N HIS A 102 9.25 7.36 0.93
CA HIS A 102 8.57 6.17 0.45
C HIS A 102 7.84 6.50 -0.84
N SER A 103 7.88 5.59 -1.80
CA SER A 103 7.07 5.67 -3.00
C SER A 103 6.55 4.28 -3.33
N THR A 104 5.24 4.16 -3.49
CA THR A 104 4.59 2.91 -3.89
C THR A 104 3.78 3.16 -5.15
N TYR A 105 4.07 2.39 -6.19
CA TYR A 105 3.23 2.30 -7.37
C TYR A 105 2.28 1.12 -7.21
N TYR A 106 0.99 1.35 -7.46
CA TYR A 106 -0.07 0.37 -7.44
C TYR A 106 -0.62 0.14 -8.84
N GLY A 107 -0.68 -1.12 -9.25
CA GLY A 107 -1.41 -1.58 -10.43
C GLY A 107 -2.59 -2.44 -10.01
N PHE A 108 -3.81 -1.89 -10.10
CA PHE A 108 -5.03 -2.62 -9.77
C PHE A 108 -5.61 -3.23 -11.04
N ASN A 109 -5.81 -4.53 -11.03
CA ASN A 109 -6.62 -5.24 -12.00
C ASN A 109 -7.96 -5.58 -11.33
N PRO A 110 -9.06 -4.82 -11.57
CA PRO A 110 -10.34 -5.06 -10.91
C PRO A 110 -10.96 -6.39 -11.35
N GLY A 111 -10.55 -6.87 -12.52
CA GLY A 111 -10.86 -8.22 -12.94
C GLY A 111 -11.25 -8.36 -14.40
N ILE A 112 -11.25 -9.62 -14.81
CA ILE A 112 -11.83 -10.09 -16.07
C ILE A 112 -12.90 -11.10 -15.67
N ILE A 113 -14.12 -10.83 -16.09
CA ILE A 113 -15.25 -11.74 -16.00
C ILE A 113 -15.33 -12.49 -17.32
N GLN A 114 -15.42 -13.80 -17.28
CA GLN A 114 -15.48 -14.60 -18.49
C GLN A 114 -16.36 -15.85 -18.32
N PRO A 115 -16.95 -16.37 -19.42
CA PRO A 115 -17.65 -17.64 -19.38
C PRO A 115 -16.67 -18.78 -19.10
N ASN A 116 -17.06 -19.69 -18.24
CA ASN A 116 -16.29 -20.89 -17.92
C ASN A 116 -16.84 -22.13 -18.63
N GLY A 117 -17.47 -21.99 -19.78
CA GLY A 117 -17.95 -23.09 -20.60
C GLY A 117 -18.91 -22.64 -21.73
N PRO A 118 -19.19 -23.55 -22.69
CA PRO A 118 -20.00 -23.20 -23.85
C PRO A 118 -21.49 -22.97 -23.54
N THR A 119 -21.95 -23.39 -22.37
CA THR A 119 -23.34 -23.23 -21.92
C THR A 119 -23.53 -22.06 -20.95
N SER A 120 -22.46 -21.30 -20.70
CA SER A 120 -22.52 -20.12 -19.85
C SER A 120 -23.37 -19.02 -20.49
N GLY A 121 -24.24 -18.39 -19.70
CA GLY A 121 -24.96 -17.17 -20.09
C GLY A 121 -24.17 -15.87 -19.81
N ILE A 122 -22.92 -15.97 -19.40
CA ILE A 122 -22.06 -14.84 -19.03
C ILE A 122 -21.33 -14.32 -20.27
N ASN A 123 -21.35 -13.01 -20.47
CA ASN A 123 -20.51 -12.34 -21.46
C ASN A 123 -19.15 -12.00 -20.85
N ARG A 124 -18.12 -12.09 -21.69
CA ARG A 124 -16.79 -11.65 -21.27
C ARG A 124 -16.76 -10.14 -21.10
N GLU A 125 -16.36 -9.71 -19.92
CA GLU A 125 -16.13 -8.30 -19.59
C GLU A 125 -14.75 -8.13 -18.95
N LYS A 126 -14.05 -7.09 -19.41
CA LYS A 126 -12.74 -6.72 -18.87
C LYS A 126 -12.84 -5.34 -18.25
N LEU A 127 -12.72 -5.28 -16.93
CA LEU A 127 -12.68 -4.01 -16.22
C LEU A 127 -11.33 -3.30 -16.45
N THR A 128 -11.39 -1.99 -16.61
CA THR A 128 -10.20 -1.18 -16.87
C THR A 128 -9.25 -1.18 -15.67
N LYS A 129 -7.98 -1.46 -15.91
CA LYS A 129 -6.94 -1.40 -14.89
C LYS A 129 -6.82 0.02 -14.33
N LYS A 130 -6.52 0.13 -13.05
CA LYS A 130 -6.34 1.40 -12.36
C LYS A 130 -4.94 1.46 -11.78
N ASN A 131 -4.31 2.64 -11.88
CA ASN A 131 -2.97 2.84 -11.38
C ASN A 131 -2.95 4.01 -10.39
N ALA A 132 -2.07 3.93 -9.41
CA ALA A 132 -1.89 4.99 -8.44
C ALA A 132 -0.45 5.05 -7.92
N PHE A 133 -0.04 6.23 -7.48
CA PHE A 133 1.15 6.42 -6.66
C PHE A 133 0.77 6.87 -5.25
N GLU A 134 1.40 6.26 -4.27
CA GLU A 134 1.45 6.77 -2.91
C GLU A 134 2.89 7.18 -2.61
N ASN A 135 3.09 8.44 -2.24
CA ASN A 135 4.40 8.96 -1.91
C ASN A 135 4.37 9.57 -0.52
N ALA A 136 5.48 9.50 0.19
CA ALA A 136 5.62 10.16 1.46
C ALA A 136 7.07 10.55 1.74
N VAL A 137 7.20 11.66 2.48
CA VAL A 137 8.44 12.06 3.14
C VAL A 137 8.17 12.20 4.63
N TYR A 138 9.13 11.89 5.46
CA TYR A 138 8.94 11.99 6.91
C TYR A 138 10.23 12.38 7.63
N LEU A 139 10.06 12.98 8.79
CA LEU A 139 11.12 13.29 9.74
C LEU A 139 10.62 13.04 11.15
N ASP A 140 11.37 12.26 11.91
CA ASP A 140 11.17 11.99 13.33
C ASP A 140 12.42 12.34 14.13
N VAL A 141 12.19 12.95 15.27
CA VAL A 141 13.20 13.28 16.25
C VAL A 141 12.96 12.44 17.50
N LYS A 142 14.00 11.75 17.96
CA LYS A 142 14.02 11.16 19.30
C LYS A 142 14.96 11.98 20.18
N GLN A 143 14.44 12.43 21.30
CA GLN A 143 15.14 13.30 22.25
C GLN A 143 15.11 12.68 23.64
N GLN A 144 16.29 12.48 24.22
CA GLN A 144 16.44 12.18 25.65
C GLN A 144 16.48 13.52 26.40
N VAL A 145 15.35 13.92 26.97
CA VAL A 145 15.19 15.21 27.67
C VAL A 145 15.92 15.18 29.02
N SER A 146 15.79 14.06 29.74
CA SER A 146 16.54 13.78 30.99
C SER A 146 16.77 12.26 31.11
N GLU A 147 17.41 11.80 32.17
CA GLU A 147 17.62 10.37 32.40
C GLU A 147 16.30 9.58 32.43
N ASN A 148 15.23 10.22 32.87
CA ASN A 148 13.94 9.58 33.05
C ASN A 148 12.91 9.94 31.95
N ILE A 149 13.17 10.94 31.10
CA ILE A 149 12.20 11.45 30.11
C ILE A 149 12.75 11.32 28.72
N SER A 150 12.07 10.57 27.86
CA SER A 150 12.31 10.53 26.44
C SER A 150 11.09 11.00 25.65
N LEU A 151 11.30 11.80 24.63
CA LEU A 151 10.31 12.36 23.73
C LEU A 151 10.62 11.94 22.31
N SER A 152 9.62 11.46 21.58
CA SER A 152 9.69 11.24 20.14
C SER A 152 8.62 12.10 19.48
N TYR A 153 8.99 12.87 18.46
CA TYR A 153 8.05 13.70 17.71
C TYR A 153 8.47 13.83 16.26
N GLY A 154 7.49 13.98 15.40
CA GLY A 154 7.75 14.08 13.97
C GLY A 154 6.48 14.25 13.17
N ALA A 155 6.66 14.28 11.86
CA ALA A 155 5.57 14.34 10.92
C ALA A 155 5.93 13.57 9.63
N ARG A 156 4.90 13.03 9.02
CA ARG A 156 4.91 12.45 7.67
C ARG A 156 3.99 13.30 6.78
N LEU A 157 4.47 13.69 5.62
CA LEU A 157 3.67 14.25 4.55
C LEU A 157 3.45 13.15 3.53
N SER A 158 2.21 12.72 3.35
CA SER A 158 1.84 11.68 2.39
C SER A 158 0.95 12.24 1.29
N SER A 159 1.11 11.73 0.09
CA SER A 159 0.27 12.02 -1.06
C SER A 159 -0.17 10.74 -1.75
N PHE A 160 -1.41 10.74 -2.22
CA PHE A 160 -1.94 9.70 -3.09
C PHE A 160 -2.36 10.33 -4.41
N LEU A 161 -1.88 9.75 -5.52
CA LEU A 161 -2.12 10.24 -6.88
C LEU A 161 -2.80 9.12 -7.67
N ARG A 162 -4.07 9.30 -7.99
CA ARG A 162 -4.76 8.44 -8.95
C ARG A 162 -4.34 8.80 -10.35
N LEU A 163 -3.87 7.83 -11.11
CA LEU A 163 -3.46 8.03 -12.51
C LEU A 163 -4.61 7.77 -13.46
N GLY A 164 -4.54 8.42 -14.61
CA GLY A 164 -5.47 8.23 -15.73
C GLY A 164 -5.49 6.81 -16.24
N GLN A 165 -6.60 6.43 -16.83
CA GLN A 165 -6.90 5.09 -17.36
C GLN A 165 -7.64 5.23 -18.70
N ASP A 166 -6.97 5.54 -19.77
CA ASP A 166 -7.52 5.71 -21.11
C ASP A 166 -8.86 6.47 -21.17
N GLU A 167 -9.96 5.90 -20.64
CA GLU A 167 -11.27 6.52 -20.55
C GLU A 167 -11.76 6.58 -19.10
N LEU A 168 -12.31 7.73 -18.70
CA LEU A 168 -13.00 7.94 -17.42
C LEU A 168 -14.45 8.35 -17.67
N ASN A 169 -15.40 7.66 -17.04
CA ASN A 169 -16.80 8.07 -17.04
C ASN A 169 -16.97 9.37 -16.24
N ARG A 170 -17.74 10.28 -16.79
CA ARG A 170 -18.21 11.50 -16.12
C ARG A 170 -19.61 11.27 -15.58
N TYR A 171 -19.83 11.67 -14.35
CA TYR A 171 -21.13 11.61 -13.70
C TYR A 171 -21.57 12.99 -13.26
N GLU A 172 -22.85 13.20 -13.11
CA GLU A 172 -23.39 14.42 -12.53
C GLU A 172 -22.95 14.50 -11.06
N ASN A 173 -22.34 15.63 -10.67
CA ASN A 173 -21.78 15.84 -9.32
C ASN A 173 -20.77 14.78 -8.86
N ASP A 174 -20.10 14.09 -9.79
CA ASP A 174 -19.18 12.97 -9.53
C ASP A 174 -19.82 11.77 -8.78
N ILE A 175 -21.13 11.63 -8.87
CA ILE A 175 -21.90 10.56 -8.22
C ILE A 175 -22.11 9.42 -9.21
N ALA A 176 -21.38 8.32 -9.04
CA ALA A 176 -21.47 7.13 -9.88
C ALA A 176 -22.56 6.13 -9.44
N VAL A 177 -23.12 6.30 -8.23
CA VAL A 177 -24.16 5.44 -7.66
C VAL A 177 -25.22 6.28 -6.97
N ALA A 178 -26.47 5.90 -7.07
CA ALA A 178 -27.61 6.50 -6.37
C ALA A 178 -28.31 5.46 -5.51
N PHE A 179 -28.80 5.85 -4.35
CA PHE A 179 -29.58 4.98 -3.49
C PHE A 179 -31.03 4.90 -3.98
N ASN A 180 -31.50 3.69 -4.29
CA ASN A 180 -32.90 3.41 -4.61
C ASN A 180 -33.67 3.05 -3.31
N PRO A 181 -34.56 3.94 -2.81
CA PRO A 181 -35.25 3.70 -1.55
C PRO A 181 -36.30 2.59 -1.64
N ASP A 182 -36.81 2.29 -2.83
CA ASP A 182 -37.86 1.27 -3.02
C ASP A 182 -37.24 -0.14 -2.94
N LEU A 183 -36.03 -0.29 -3.48
CA LEU A 183 -35.33 -1.57 -3.50
C LEU A 183 -34.33 -1.69 -2.34
N GLN A 184 -34.06 -0.61 -1.59
CA GLN A 184 -33.07 -0.56 -0.51
C GLN A 184 -31.63 -0.92 -0.97
N ILE A 185 -31.26 -0.59 -2.21
CA ILE A 185 -29.96 -0.87 -2.82
C ILE A 185 -29.36 0.38 -3.43
N TYR A 186 -28.06 0.36 -3.69
CA TYR A 186 -27.38 1.34 -4.53
C TYR A 186 -27.37 0.83 -5.98
N GLU A 187 -27.82 1.67 -6.90
CA GLU A 187 -27.82 1.41 -8.34
C GLU A 187 -26.78 2.29 -9.04
N ALA A 188 -26.17 1.76 -10.11
CA ALA A 188 -25.28 2.53 -10.96
C ALA A 188 -26.07 3.65 -11.67
N VAL A 189 -25.48 4.84 -11.71
CA VAL A 189 -25.99 5.97 -12.50
C VAL A 189 -25.36 5.92 -13.88
N ASP A 190 -26.13 6.20 -14.93
CA ASP A 190 -25.60 6.29 -16.28
C ASP A 190 -24.61 7.47 -16.39
N PRO A 191 -23.44 7.27 -16.99
CA PRO A 191 -22.48 8.34 -17.18
C PRO A 191 -22.99 9.37 -18.18
N LEU A 192 -22.67 10.64 -17.95
CA LEU A 192 -22.95 11.74 -18.89
C LEU A 192 -22.11 11.65 -20.16
N GLY A 193 -21.02 10.88 -20.12
CA GLY A 193 -20.08 10.67 -21.20
C GLY A 193 -18.74 10.21 -20.67
N THR A 194 -17.74 10.13 -21.54
CA THR A 194 -16.37 9.76 -21.19
C THR A 194 -15.40 10.92 -21.41
N ILE A 195 -14.30 10.90 -20.67
CA ILE A 195 -13.13 11.76 -20.89
C ILE A 195 -11.95 10.85 -21.19
N ASP A 196 -11.27 11.11 -22.30
CA ASP A 196 -10.00 10.47 -22.59
C ASP A 196 -8.91 11.01 -21.67
N THR A 197 -8.26 10.12 -20.95
CA THR A 197 -7.14 10.45 -20.07
C THR A 197 -5.91 9.64 -20.48
N SER A 198 -4.73 10.28 -20.43
CA SER A 198 -3.51 9.54 -20.68
C SER A 198 -3.13 8.69 -19.45
N SER A 199 -2.56 7.52 -19.67
CA SER A 199 -2.17 6.59 -18.61
C SER A 199 -1.14 7.13 -17.59
N GLY A 200 -0.60 8.31 -17.80
CA GLY A 200 0.34 8.98 -16.89
C GLY A 200 -0.20 10.28 -16.28
N SER A 201 -1.40 10.73 -16.70
CA SER A 201 -2.01 11.95 -16.13
C SER A 201 -2.44 11.72 -14.68
N VAL A 202 -2.35 12.76 -13.85
CA VAL A 202 -2.87 12.72 -12.49
C VAL A 202 -4.31 13.23 -12.51
N GLU A 203 -5.26 12.34 -12.23
CA GLU A 203 -6.70 12.64 -12.27
C GLU A 203 -7.22 13.13 -10.93
N THR A 204 -6.69 12.59 -9.85
CA THR A 204 -7.07 12.97 -8.49
C THR A 204 -5.86 12.87 -7.59
N SER A 205 -5.72 13.83 -6.67
CA SER A 205 -4.65 13.85 -5.70
C SER A 205 -5.17 14.16 -4.30
N PHE A 206 -4.59 13.49 -3.31
CA PHE A 206 -4.81 13.75 -1.90
C PHE A 206 -3.47 14.04 -1.24
N LEU A 207 -3.46 14.96 -0.29
CA LEU A 207 -2.28 15.31 0.48
C LEU A 207 -2.65 15.37 1.96
N ASN A 208 -1.87 14.67 2.80
CA ASN A 208 -2.12 14.63 4.24
C ASN A 208 -0.85 14.87 5.02
N ILE A 209 -1.01 15.59 6.14
CA ILE A 209 0.02 15.72 7.17
C ILE A 209 -0.34 14.80 8.32
N GLU A 210 0.61 13.97 8.72
CA GLU A 210 0.46 12.92 9.71
C GLU A 210 1.44 13.19 10.88
N PRO A 211 1.06 14.07 11.82
CA PRO A 211 1.87 14.34 13.01
C PRO A 211 1.85 13.15 13.97
N ARG A 212 2.95 12.98 14.68
CA ARG A 212 3.10 11.98 15.73
C ARG A 212 3.94 12.51 16.87
N VAL A 213 3.56 12.14 18.09
CA VAL A 213 4.29 12.47 19.29
C VAL A 213 4.14 11.32 20.29
N ALA A 214 5.22 11.00 20.98
CA ALA A 214 5.22 10.02 22.05
C ALA A 214 6.14 10.47 23.17
N LEU A 215 5.65 10.36 24.41
CA LEU A 215 6.36 10.63 25.64
C LEU A 215 6.53 9.33 26.42
N SER A 216 7.72 9.09 26.94
CA SER A 216 7.98 8.04 27.92
C SER A 216 8.60 8.65 29.15
N TYR A 217 8.02 8.37 30.30
CA TYR A 217 8.50 8.81 31.61
C TYR A 217 8.77 7.60 32.49
N LEU A 218 10.00 7.44 32.91
CA LEU A 218 10.43 6.41 33.84
C LEU A 218 10.21 6.94 35.28
N LEU A 219 9.28 6.33 36.00
CA LEU A 219 8.94 6.70 37.36
C LEU A 219 10.00 6.19 38.34
N ASP A 220 10.41 4.94 38.16
CA ASP A 220 11.44 4.25 38.92
C ASP A 220 12.06 3.14 38.04
N GLU A 221 13.00 2.34 38.55
CA GLU A 221 13.69 1.27 37.81
C GLU A 221 12.72 0.20 37.24
N ASN A 222 11.52 0.07 37.78
CA ASN A 222 10.57 -0.98 37.42
C ASN A 222 9.27 -0.43 36.82
N SER A 223 9.05 0.88 36.82
CA SER A 223 7.78 1.50 36.46
C SER A 223 7.96 2.62 35.44
N SER A 224 7.14 2.63 34.37
CA SER A 224 7.13 3.70 33.38
C SER A 224 5.70 4.04 32.92
N VAL A 225 5.50 5.31 32.55
CA VAL A 225 4.27 5.79 31.89
C VAL A 225 4.61 6.20 30.47
N LYS A 226 3.79 5.79 29.51
CA LYS A 226 3.92 6.14 28.11
C LYS A 226 2.61 6.71 27.59
N ALA A 227 2.71 7.79 26.84
CA ALA A 227 1.59 8.39 26.13
C ALA A 227 1.98 8.68 24.69
N SER A 228 1.07 8.46 23.74
CA SER A 228 1.33 8.77 22.34
C SER A 228 0.08 9.26 21.62
N TYR A 229 0.31 10.10 20.62
CA TYR A 229 -0.68 10.54 19.65
C TYR A 229 -0.12 10.34 18.25
N ASN A 230 -0.91 9.74 17.38
CA ASN A 230 -0.61 9.56 15.96
C ASN A 230 -1.85 9.89 15.13
N ARG A 231 -1.65 10.67 14.07
CA ARG A 231 -2.61 10.78 12.98
C ARG A 231 -2.04 10.01 11.79
N MET A 232 -2.87 9.17 11.18
CA MET A 232 -2.51 8.40 9.99
C MET A 232 -3.59 8.56 8.93
N ALA A 233 -3.19 8.63 7.67
CA ALA A 233 -4.09 8.57 6.51
C ALA A 233 -3.94 7.21 5.84
N GLN A 234 -5.07 6.65 5.42
CA GLN A 234 -5.14 5.44 4.60
C GLN A 234 -5.90 5.79 3.31
N TYR A 235 -5.34 5.41 2.17
CA TYR A 235 -5.89 5.75 0.85
C TYR A 235 -6.56 4.55 0.16
N LEU A 236 -6.28 3.32 0.62
CA LEU A 236 -6.75 2.06 0.03
C LEU A 236 -7.28 1.12 1.10
#